data_b9934f43e07d1dfcceef059f577a5b72
#
_entry.id   b9934f43e07d1dfcceef059f577a5b72
#
_cell.length_a   1.000
_cell.length_b   1.000
_cell.length_c   1.000
_cell.angle_alpha   90.00
_cell.angle_beta   90.00
_cell.angle_gamma   90.00
#
_symmetry.space_group_name_H-M   'P 1'
#
loop_
_entity.id
_entity.type
_entity.pdbx_description
1 polymer ?
#
loop_
_entity_poly.entity_id
_entity_poly.type
_entity_poly.pdbx_seq_one_letter_code
_entity_poly.pdbx_strand_id
1 'polypeptide(L)'
;FSALLQFISTLLSTLLDFVVKRCAPLIDYVATHHRPAAMMLCVLPLSFLLRNVLLVRDYLYTTFIADASTKGHQTRVARVVADVKARADDRANAEGRKLCTARAAWQNLSTRFADYKKNSDCIFVGDFRNMLYISEDGTTVTLEPLVDVGMATKWLLPKGYMLATTLEIEEATIGGLACAVGMTTASHKYGLLQETVE
;
A
#
# COMPACT_ATOMS: atom_id res chain seq x y z
N PHE A 1 24.87 4.52 1.63
CA PHE A 1 23.91 3.63 2.33
C PHE A 1 22.76 3.21 1.41
N SER A 2 22.16 4.12 0.62
CA SER A 2 21.08 3.81 -0.32
C SER A 2 21.51 2.86 -1.45
N ALA A 3 22.69 3.06 -2.02
CA ALA A 3 23.22 2.20 -3.09
C ALA A 3 23.49 0.77 -2.62
N LEU A 4 23.97 0.58 -1.39
CA LEU A 4 24.20 -0.74 -0.79
C LEU A 4 22.87 -1.49 -0.55
N LEU A 5 21.86 -0.79 -0.02
CA LEU A 5 20.52 -1.34 0.17
C LEU A 5 19.86 -1.74 -1.17
N GLN A 6 20.05 -0.93 -2.19
CA GLN A 6 19.54 -1.18 -3.53
C GLN A 6 20.24 -2.38 -4.17
N PHE A 7 21.56 -2.50 -4.00
CA PHE A 7 22.34 -3.65 -4.47
C PHE A 7 21.90 -4.95 -3.76
N ILE A 8 21.76 -4.92 -2.43
CA ILE A 8 21.28 -6.09 -1.65
C ILE A 8 19.87 -6.48 -2.06
N SER A 9 18.97 -5.52 -2.27
CA SER A 9 17.62 -5.78 -2.74
C SER A 9 17.59 -6.43 -4.12
N THR A 10 18.42 -5.94 -5.05
CA THR A 10 18.53 -6.51 -6.40
C THR A 10 19.13 -7.91 -6.38
N LEU A 11 20.16 -8.14 -5.57
CA LEU A 11 20.77 -9.46 -5.41
C LEU A 11 19.77 -10.46 -4.82
N LEU A 12 19.02 -10.04 -3.79
CA LEU A 12 18.02 -10.87 -3.13
C LEU A 12 16.86 -11.23 -4.07
N SER A 13 16.39 -10.27 -4.87
CA SER A 13 15.33 -10.52 -5.87
C SER A 13 15.78 -11.47 -6.97
N THR A 14 17.02 -11.33 -7.46
CA THR A 14 17.59 -12.22 -8.50
C THR A 14 17.76 -13.63 -7.97
N LEU A 15 18.24 -13.79 -6.73
CA LEU A 15 18.38 -15.09 -6.05
C LEU A 15 16.99 -15.74 -5.84
N LEU A 16 16.02 -14.97 -5.39
CA LEU A 16 14.66 -15.43 -5.19
C LEU A 16 14.02 -15.90 -6.50
N ASP A 17 14.17 -15.12 -7.57
CA ASP A 17 13.69 -15.49 -8.91
C ASP A 17 14.34 -16.77 -9.44
N PHE A 18 15.64 -16.93 -9.22
CA PHE A 18 16.35 -18.16 -9.60
C PHE A 18 15.82 -19.37 -8.84
N VAL A 19 15.68 -19.28 -7.52
CA VAL A 19 15.16 -20.36 -6.67
C VAL A 19 13.73 -20.71 -7.04
N VAL A 20 12.87 -19.70 -7.22
CA VAL A 20 11.46 -19.89 -7.60
C VAL A 20 11.36 -20.60 -8.94
N LYS A 21 12.11 -20.16 -9.96
CA LYS A 21 12.14 -20.82 -11.28
C LYS A 21 12.65 -22.27 -11.23
N ARG A 22 13.65 -22.55 -10.40
CA ARG A 22 14.22 -23.89 -10.25
C ARG A 22 13.28 -24.83 -9.51
N CYS A 23 12.55 -24.31 -8.53
CA CYS A 23 11.61 -25.06 -7.71
C CYS A 23 10.17 -25.06 -8.28
N ALA A 24 9.90 -24.30 -9.35
CA ALA A 24 8.57 -24.18 -9.94
C ALA A 24 7.86 -25.52 -10.18
N PRO A 25 8.48 -26.55 -10.82
CA PRO A 25 7.79 -27.82 -11.05
C PRO A 25 7.47 -28.58 -9.75
N LEU A 26 8.33 -28.47 -8.74
CA LEU A 26 8.08 -29.07 -7.43
C LEU A 26 6.96 -28.33 -6.69
N ILE A 27 6.98 -26.99 -6.73
CA ILE A 27 5.96 -26.15 -6.12
C ILE A 27 4.61 -26.46 -6.75
N ASP A 28 4.56 -26.58 -8.07
CA ASP A 28 3.33 -26.85 -8.82
C ASP A 28 2.77 -28.26 -8.50
N TYR A 29 3.64 -29.26 -8.42
CA TYR A 29 3.28 -30.60 -8.01
C TYR A 29 2.69 -30.62 -6.59
N VAL A 30 3.38 -29.99 -5.62
CA VAL A 30 2.94 -29.93 -4.22
C VAL A 30 1.64 -29.12 -4.08
N ALA A 31 1.53 -28.00 -4.79
CA ALA A 31 0.33 -27.17 -4.77
C ALA A 31 -0.90 -27.86 -5.37
N THR A 32 -0.67 -28.79 -6.32
CA THR A 32 -1.75 -29.53 -6.97
C THR A 32 -2.17 -30.76 -6.19
N HIS A 33 -1.20 -31.58 -5.74
CA HIS A 33 -1.48 -32.87 -5.14
C HIS A 33 -1.50 -32.88 -3.60
N HIS A 34 -0.78 -31.93 -2.96
CA HIS A 34 -0.64 -31.84 -1.51
C HIS A 34 -1.02 -30.47 -0.97
N ARG A 35 -1.98 -29.80 -1.60
CA ARG A 35 -2.40 -28.44 -1.28
C ARG A 35 -2.67 -28.18 0.21
N PRO A 36 -3.42 -29.04 0.94
CA PRO A 36 -3.67 -28.80 2.37
C PRO A 36 -2.38 -28.82 3.20
N ALA A 37 -1.49 -29.78 2.93
CA ALA A 37 -0.20 -29.88 3.63
C ALA A 37 0.71 -28.68 3.32
N ALA A 38 0.80 -28.26 2.06
CA ALA A 38 1.56 -27.07 1.65
C ALA A 38 1.02 -25.79 2.32
N MET A 39 -0.29 -25.64 2.41
CA MET A 39 -0.91 -24.50 3.08
C MET A 39 -0.57 -24.49 4.58
N MET A 40 -0.71 -25.62 5.27
CA MET A 40 -0.49 -25.68 6.72
C MET A 40 0.99 -25.58 7.11
N LEU A 41 1.89 -26.22 6.36
CA LEU A 41 3.30 -26.32 6.74
C LEU A 41 4.17 -25.19 6.18
N CYS A 42 3.80 -24.58 5.07
CA CYS A 42 4.61 -23.55 4.41
C CYS A 42 3.90 -22.21 4.37
N VAL A 43 2.69 -22.14 3.80
CA VAL A 43 2.06 -20.85 3.50
C VAL A 43 1.61 -20.13 4.79
N LEU A 44 0.93 -20.83 5.69
CA LEU A 44 0.44 -20.21 6.93
C LEU A 44 1.57 -19.73 7.85
N PRO A 45 2.62 -20.54 8.16
CA PRO A 45 3.72 -20.07 8.97
C PRO A 45 4.49 -18.91 8.33
N LEU A 46 4.74 -18.97 7.02
CA LEU A 46 5.42 -17.90 6.30
C LEU A 46 4.58 -16.61 6.29
N SER A 47 3.27 -16.71 6.07
CA SER A 47 2.36 -15.58 6.12
C SER A 47 2.31 -14.96 7.52
N PHE A 48 2.29 -15.79 8.55
CA PHE A 48 2.33 -15.32 9.94
C PHE A 48 3.62 -14.56 10.24
N LEU A 49 4.78 -15.11 9.84
CA LEU A 49 6.07 -14.44 10.02
C LEU A 49 6.12 -13.12 9.26
N LEU A 50 5.73 -13.12 7.98
CA LEU A 50 5.71 -11.91 7.16
C LEU A 50 4.79 -10.84 7.76
N ARG A 51 3.58 -11.22 8.20
CA ARG A 51 2.66 -10.30 8.88
C ARG A 51 3.30 -9.65 10.10
N ASN A 52 3.95 -10.43 10.98
CA ASN A 52 4.61 -9.88 12.16
C ASN A 52 5.76 -8.94 11.80
N VAL A 53 6.57 -9.27 10.80
CA VAL A 53 7.63 -8.39 10.31
C VAL A 53 7.06 -7.06 9.79
N LEU A 54 5.97 -7.11 9.04
CA LEU A 54 5.29 -5.90 8.54
C LEU A 54 4.68 -5.07 9.68
N LEU A 55 4.08 -5.70 10.68
CA LEU A 55 3.56 -5.01 11.86
C LEU A 55 4.66 -4.30 12.66
N VAL A 56 5.79 -4.96 12.87
CA VAL A 56 6.95 -4.35 13.55
C VAL A 56 7.50 -3.19 12.72
N ARG A 57 7.66 -3.36 11.43
CA ARG A 57 8.08 -2.27 10.53
C ARG A 57 7.14 -1.06 10.64
N ASP A 58 5.83 -1.29 10.57
CA ASP A 58 4.84 -0.22 10.60
C ASP A 58 4.80 0.46 11.98
N TYR A 59 4.96 -0.30 13.06
CA TYR A 59 5.11 0.24 14.41
C TYR A 59 6.36 1.13 14.54
N LEU A 60 7.51 0.66 14.04
CA LEU A 60 8.75 1.44 14.06
C LEU A 60 8.62 2.71 13.20
N TYR A 61 8.01 2.58 12.03
CA TYR A 61 7.77 3.73 11.16
C TYR A 61 6.88 4.77 11.85
N THR A 62 5.74 4.37 12.38
CA THR A 62 4.78 5.30 13.03
C THR A 62 5.34 5.92 14.30
N THR A 63 6.21 5.21 15.04
CA THR A 63 6.76 5.70 16.30
C THR A 63 7.96 6.64 16.11
N PHE A 64 8.84 6.35 15.15
CA PHE A 64 10.13 7.02 15.04
C PHE A 64 10.32 7.88 13.78
N ILE A 65 9.53 7.65 12.72
CA ILE A 65 9.77 8.27 11.42
C ILE A 65 8.58 9.12 10.96
N ALA A 66 7.35 8.69 11.31
CA ALA A 66 6.15 9.34 10.84
C ALA A 66 6.02 10.76 11.40
N ASP A 67 5.88 11.72 10.50
CA ASP A 67 5.52 13.09 10.84
C ASP A 67 4.06 13.34 10.42
N ALA A 68 3.16 13.19 11.39
CA ALA A 68 1.73 13.41 11.20
C ALA A 68 1.33 14.90 11.26
N SER A 69 2.29 15.82 11.38
CA SER A 69 2.01 17.24 11.38
C SER A 69 1.51 17.73 10.02
N THR A 70 0.67 18.76 10.04
CA THR A 70 0.21 19.45 8.81
C THR A 70 1.38 19.96 7.97
N LYS A 71 2.45 20.42 8.62
CA LYS A 71 3.67 20.88 7.94
C LYS A 71 4.40 19.72 7.25
N GLY A 72 4.54 18.57 7.93
CA GLY A 72 5.13 17.37 7.35
C GLY A 72 4.32 16.89 6.13
N HIS A 73 3.00 16.90 6.22
CA HIS A 73 2.11 16.58 5.10
C HIS A 73 2.36 17.53 3.91
N GLN A 74 2.34 18.84 4.13
CA GLN A 74 2.59 19.83 3.08
C GLN A 74 3.94 19.65 2.40
N THR A 75 4.98 19.30 3.16
CA THR A 75 6.32 19.01 2.63
C THR A 75 6.30 17.79 1.71
N ARG A 76 5.60 16.71 2.10
CA ARG A 76 5.45 15.51 1.25
C ARG A 76 4.68 15.81 -0.03
N VAL A 77 3.59 16.59 0.08
CA VAL A 77 2.80 17.04 -1.08
C VAL A 77 3.65 17.87 -2.03
N ALA A 78 4.37 18.87 -1.51
CA ALA A 78 5.25 19.72 -2.33
C ALA A 78 6.31 18.91 -3.10
N ARG A 79 6.90 17.90 -2.45
CA ARG A 79 7.84 16.97 -3.10
C ARG A 79 7.17 16.23 -4.26
N VAL A 80 6.00 15.62 -4.05
CA VAL A 80 5.30 14.86 -5.09
C VAL A 80 4.89 15.78 -6.25
N VAL A 81 4.43 16.99 -5.95
CA VAL A 81 4.09 18.00 -6.98
C VAL A 81 5.32 18.37 -7.81
N ALA A 82 6.49 18.57 -7.15
CA ALA A 82 7.75 18.84 -7.86
C ALA A 82 8.16 17.65 -8.75
N ASP A 83 8.08 16.42 -8.24
CA ASP A 83 8.40 15.20 -8.98
C ASP A 83 7.48 15.02 -10.20
N VAL A 84 6.18 15.31 -10.06
CA VAL A 84 5.22 15.25 -11.18
C VAL A 84 5.53 16.31 -12.21
N LYS A 85 5.81 17.56 -11.79
CA LYS A 85 6.15 18.66 -12.70
C LYS A 85 7.43 18.38 -13.48
N ALA A 86 8.50 17.95 -12.82
CA ALA A 86 9.76 17.61 -13.47
C ALA A 86 9.56 16.56 -14.57
N ARG A 87 8.75 15.53 -14.30
CA ARG A 87 8.47 14.49 -15.29
C ARG A 87 7.47 14.90 -16.37
N ALA A 88 6.60 15.87 -16.07
CA ALA A 88 5.73 16.45 -17.09
C ALA A 88 6.53 17.28 -18.10
N ASP A 89 7.55 18.01 -17.64
CA ASP A 89 8.45 18.78 -18.50
C ASP A 89 9.33 17.85 -19.35
N ASP A 90 9.83 16.74 -18.78
CA ASP A 90 10.54 15.70 -19.53
C ASP A 90 9.66 15.01 -20.58
N ARG A 91 8.34 14.89 -20.35
CA ARG A 91 7.38 14.33 -21.29
C ARG A 91 7.21 15.12 -22.56
N ALA A 92 7.44 16.43 -22.52
CA ALA A 92 7.45 17.25 -23.72
C ALA A 92 8.58 16.82 -24.71
N ASN A 93 9.59 16.11 -24.18
CA ASN A 93 10.78 15.68 -24.90
C ASN A 93 10.91 14.14 -25.02
N ALA A 94 10.10 13.33 -24.34
CA ALA A 94 10.21 11.88 -24.29
C ALA A 94 8.89 11.19 -24.67
N GLU A 95 8.98 10.02 -25.30
CA GLU A 95 7.90 9.16 -25.76
C GLU A 95 6.89 8.78 -24.65
N GLY A 96 6.11 9.74 -24.17
CA GLY A 96 4.83 9.56 -23.49
C GLY A 96 4.70 8.47 -22.40
N ARG A 97 5.76 8.17 -21.61
CA ARG A 97 5.66 7.21 -20.48
C ARG A 97 4.58 7.62 -19.50
N LYS A 98 3.75 6.69 -19.09
CA LYS A 98 2.68 6.94 -18.11
C LYS A 98 3.26 7.09 -16.72
N LEU A 99 2.67 7.97 -15.90
CA LEU A 99 2.99 8.09 -14.48
C LEU A 99 2.26 7.00 -13.69
N CYS A 100 2.95 6.43 -12.70
CA CYS A 100 2.33 5.54 -11.73
C CYS A 100 2.94 5.74 -10.34
N THR A 101 2.31 5.19 -9.32
CA THR A 101 2.87 5.19 -7.98
C THR A 101 3.93 4.11 -7.82
N ALA A 102 5.02 4.42 -7.12
CA ALA A 102 6.10 3.47 -6.81
C ALA A 102 5.72 2.42 -5.76
N ARG A 103 4.42 2.19 -5.53
CA ARG A 103 3.95 1.14 -4.61
C ARG A 103 4.33 -0.23 -5.16
N ALA A 104 4.89 -1.09 -4.32
CA ALA A 104 5.31 -2.43 -4.72
C ALA A 104 4.12 -3.26 -5.22
N ALA A 105 4.35 -4.07 -6.27
CA ALA A 105 3.29 -4.86 -6.90
C ALA A 105 2.61 -5.85 -5.94
N TRP A 106 3.38 -6.44 -5.02
CA TRP A 106 2.86 -7.39 -4.02
C TRP A 106 1.93 -6.75 -2.96
N GLN A 107 1.92 -5.42 -2.85
CA GLN A 107 1.00 -4.69 -1.98
C GLN A 107 -0.36 -4.41 -2.63
N ASN A 108 -0.55 -4.82 -3.87
CA ASN A 108 -1.84 -4.67 -4.54
C ASN A 108 -2.75 -5.85 -4.19
N LEU A 109 -3.99 -5.58 -3.85
CA LEU A 109 -5.04 -6.58 -3.72
C LEU A 109 -5.47 -7.17 -5.09
N SER A 110 -5.08 -6.51 -6.17
CA SER A 110 -5.36 -6.97 -7.53
C SER A 110 -4.48 -8.16 -7.89
N THR A 111 -5.06 -9.21 -8.45
CA THR A 111 -4.35 -10.36 -9.03
C THR A 111 -3.65 -10.04 -10.36
N ARG A 112 -3.79 -8.82 -10.87
CA ARG A 112 -3.16 -8.41 -12.13
C ARG A 112 -1.66 -8.22 -11.94
N PHE A 113 -0.89 -8.76 -12.88
CA PHE A 113 0.54 -8.49 -12.95
C PHE A 113 0.78 -6.99 -13.18
N ALA A 114 1.68 -6.41 -12.40
CA ALA A 114 1.99 -4.98 -12.48
C ALA A 114 3.07 -4.69 -13.55
N ASP A 115 3.05 -5.40 -14.67
CA ASP A 115 4.03 -5.22 -15.76
C ASP A 115 4.00 -3.81 -16.37
N TYR A 116 2.86 -3.11 -16.29
CA TYR A 116 2.76 -1.73 -16.72
C TYR A 116 3.72 -0.79 -15.97
N LYS A 117 4.11 -1.13 -14.73
CA LYS A 117 5.06 -0.33 -13.94
C LYS A 117 6.47 -0.35 -14.50
N LYS A 118 6.86 -1.41 -15.22
CA LYS A 118 8.17 -1.50 -15.89
C LYS A 118 8.35 -0.44 -16.97
N ASN A 119 7.25 -0.06 -17.63
CA ASN A 119 7.21 0.92 -18.71
C ASN A 119 6.58 2.27 -18.26
N SER A 120 6.52 2.52 -16.96
CA SER A 120 5.95 3.74 -16.39
C SER A 120 6.97 4.44 -15.50
N ASP A 121 6.84 5.76 -15.41
CA ASP A 121 7.63 6.55 -14.48
C ASP A 121 6.98 6.50 -13.10
N CYS A 122 7.69 5.94 -12.13
CA CYS A 122 7.18 5.71 -10.80
C CYS A 122 7.48 6.90 -9.88
N ILE A 123 6.46 7.41 -9.20
CA ILE A 123 6.57 8.47 -8.18
C ILE A 123 6.45 7.84 -6.79
N PHE A 124 7.39 8.17 -5.92
CA PHE A 124 7.38 7.68 -4.56
C PHE A 124 6.30 8.37 -3.73
N VAL A 125 5.39 7.57 -3.17
CA VAL A 125 4.28 8.01 -2.30
C VAL A 125 4.23 7.20 -1.00
N GLY A 126 5.24 6.39 -0.71
CA GLY A 126 5.23 5.40 0.38
C GLY A 126 5.15 5.98 1.78
N ASP A 127 5.42 7.27 1.95
CA ASP A 127 5.39 8.01 3.21
C ASP A 127 4.05 8.73 3.49
N PHE A 128 3.06 8.62 2.60
CA PHE A 128 1.72 9.15 2.82
C PHE A 128 0.85 8.17 3.61
N ARG A 129 1.22 7.91 4.87
CA ARG A 129 0.60 6.89 5.73
C ARG A 129 0.17 7.43 7.10
N ASN A 130 -0.03 8.75 7.21
CA ASN A 130 -0.33 9.38 8.49
C ASN A 130 -1.82 9.70 8.61
N MET A 131 -2.36 9.52 9.82
CA MET A 131 -3.62 10.10 10.25
C MET A 131 -3.32 11.53 10.70
N LEU A 132 -3.96 12.53 10.09
CA LEU A 132 -3.62 13.93 10.35
C LEU A 132 -4.46 14.49 11.50
N TYR A 133 -5.75 14.68 11.30
CA TYR A 133 -6.64 15.22 12.33
C TYR A 133 -8.09 14.80 12.11
N ILE A 134 -8.89 14.96 13.15
CA ILE A 134 -10.36 14.90 13.10
C ILE A 134 -10.82 16.36 13.15
N SER A 135 -11.83 16.71 12.35
CA SER A 135 -12.43 18.05 12.38
C SER A 135 -12.98 18.39 13.76
N GLU A 136 -13.08 19.67 14.08
CA GLU A 136 -13.56 20.12 15.40
C GLU A 136 -14.99 19.69 15.69
N ASP A 137 -15.82 19.59 14.66
CA ASP A 137 -17.21 19.11 14.75
C ASP A 137 -17.33 17.57 14.79
N GLY A 138 -16.20 16.85 14.64
CA GLY A 138 -16.15 15.40 14.66
C GLY A 138 -16.81 14.70 13.45
N THR A 139 -17.15 15.43 12.39
CA THR A 139 -17.86 14.89 11.22
C THR A 139 -16.92 14.33 10.17
N THR A 140 -15.70 14.87 10.07
CA THR A 140 -14.72 14.45 9.06
C THR A 140 -13.38 14.10 9.68
N VAL A 141 -12.64 13.23 9.00
CA VAL A 141 -11.26 12.87 9.33
C VAL A 141 -10.35 13.04 8.13
N THR A 142 -9.22 13.72 8.34
CA THR A 142 -8.21 13.91 7.31
C THR A 142 -7.13 12.84 7.44
N LEU A 143 -7.00 12.03 6.40
CA LEU A 143 -6.09 10.89 6.31
C LEU A 143 -5.23 11.00 5.05
N GLU A 144 -4.01 10.50 5.12
CA GLU A 144 -3.18 10.34 3.93
C GLU A 144 -3.58 9.09 3.13
N PRO A 145 -3.41 9.08 1.80
CA PRO A 145 -4.00 8.07 0.92
C PRO A 145 -3.52 6.62 1.14
N LEU A 146 -2.35 6.41 1.76
CA LEU A 146 -1.86 5.08 2.07
C LEU A 146 -2.15 4.61 3.49
N VAL A 147 -2.93 5.36 4.26
CA VAL A 147 -3.56 4.84 5.48
C VAL A 147 -4.51 3.73 5.07
N ASP A 148 -4.38 2.57 5.69
CA ASP A 148 -5.31 1.46 5.47
C ASP A 148 -6.51 1.51 6.44
N VAL A 149 -7.54 0.74 6.12
CA VAL A 149 -8.79 0.68 6.91
C VAL A 149 -8.51 0.24 8.34
N GLY A 150 -7.61 -0.73 8.55
CA GLY A 150 -7.23 -1.22 9.86
C GLY A 150 -6.54 -0.17 10.70
N MET A 151 -5.61 0.59 10.13
CA MET A 151 -4.95 1.72 10.80
C MET A 151 -5.95 2.81 11.17
N ALA A 152 -6.82 3.21 10.24
CA ALA A 152 -7.85 4.21 10.49
C ALA A 152 -8.80 3.77 11.62
N THR A 153 -9.25 2.52 11.57
CA THR A 153 -10.14 1.95 12.59
C THR A 153 -9.48 1.94 13.98
N LYS A 154 -8.23 1.45 14.08
CA LYS A 154 -7.48 1.41 15.35
C LYS A 154 -7.24 2.80 15.92
N TRP A 155 -7.11 3.81 15.08
CA TRP A 155 -6.88 5.18 15.52
C TRP A 155 -8.18 5.91 15.93
N LEU A 156 -9.30 5.61 15.24
CA LEU A 156 -10.60 6.26 15.45
C LEU A 156 -11.37 5.65 16.65
N LEU A 157 -11.44 4.31 16.74
CA LEU A 157 -12.25 3.64 17.75
C LEU A 157 -11.98 4.06 19.19
N PRO A 158 -10.72 4.20 19.66
CA PRO A 158 -10.44 4.67 21.01
C PRO A 158 -10.93 6.11 21.30
N LYS A 159 -11.19 6.89 20.24
CA LYS A 159 -11.70 8.26 20.31
C LYS A 159 -13.23 8.34 20.18
N GLY A 160 -13.89 7.20 20.03
CA GLY A 160 -15.34 7.11 19.86
C GLY A 160 -15.85 7.35 18.45
N TYR A 161 -14.97 7.30 17.43
CA TYR A 161 -15.31 7.50 16.03
C TYR A 161 -15.11 6.25 15.21
N MET A 162 -15.78 6.18 14.06
CA MET A 162 -15.58 5.20 13.01
C MET A 162 -15.88 5.81 11.64
N LEU A 163 -15.31 5.25 10.59
CA LEU A 163 -15.66 5.64 9.23
C LEU A 163 -17.11 5.21 8.92
N ALA A 164 -17.86 6.07 8.23
CA ALA A 164 -19.24 5.78 7.81
C ALA A 164 -19.31 4.53 6.92
N THR A 165 -18.30 4.36 6.07
CA THR A 165 -18.16 3.21 5.18
C THR A 165 -16.83 2.51 5.48
N THR A 166 -16.88 1.29 6.00
CA THR A 166 -15.70 0.49 6.38
C THR A 166 -15.71 -0.82 5.61
N LEU A 167 -14.59 -1.15 4.95
CA LEU A 167 -14.42 -2.43 4.28
C LEU A 167 -13.96 -3.52 5.26
N GLU A 168 -14.28 -4.78 4.90
CA GLU A 168 -13.86 -5.97 5.64
C GLU A 168 -12.35 -6.26 5.48
N ILE A 169 -11.69 -5.67 4.49
CA ILE A 169 -10.27 -5.86 4.20
C ILE A 169 -9.47 -4.76 4.91
N GLU A 170 -8.83 -5.09 6.02
CA GLU A 170 -8.05 -4.15 6.83
C GLU A 170 -6.89 -3.50 6.06
N GLU A 171 -6.26 -4.24 5.14
CA GLU A 171 -5.10 -3.79 4.37
C GLU A 171 -5.44 -2.90 3.16
N ALA A 172 -6.73 -2.69 2.89
CA ALA A 172 -7.17 -1.79 1.82
C ALA A 172 -6.87 -0.34 2.19
N THR A 173 -6.17 0.38 1.31
CA THR A 173 -5.81 1.79 1.56
C THR A 173 -6.96 2.73 1.18
N ILE A 174 -7.16 3.79 1.97
CA ILE A 174 -8.21 4.78 1.76
C ILE A 174 -8.12 5.41 0.36
N GLY A 175 -6.93 5.81 -0.08
CA GLY A 175 -6.74 6.35 -1.43
C GLY A 175 -7.00 5.33 -2.54
N GLY A 176 -6.69 4.05 -2.30
CA GLY A 176 -7.03 2.96 -3.23
C GLY A 176 -8.54 2.77 -3.36
N LEU A 177 -9.25 2.85 -2.25
CA LEU A 177 -10.71 2.72 -2.20
C LEU A 177 -11.43 3.94 -2.80
N ALA A 178 -10.89 5.15 -2.56
CA ALA A 178 -11.42 6.38 -3.18
C ALA A 178 -11.29 6.38 -4.72
N CYS A 179 -10.23 5.74 -5.25
CA CYS A 179 -10.01 5.59 -6.70
C CYS A 179 -10.70 4.35 -7.32
N ALA A 180 -11.20 3.43 -6.49
CA ALA A 180 -11.91 2.23 -6.91
C ALA A 180 -13.35 2.27 -6.39
N VAL A 181 -14.13 1.23 -6.69
CA VAL A 181 -15.46 1.11 -6.11
C VAL A 181 -15.35 0.48 -4.72
N GLY A 182 -15.29 1.32 -3.68
CA GLY A 182 -15.27 0.91 -2.28
C GLY A 182 -16.66 0.55 -1.77
N MET A 183 -17.23 -0.57 -2.25
CA MET A 183 -18.56 -1.05 -1.83
C MET A 183 -18.45 -1.96 -0.61
N THR A 184 -19.34 -1.75 0.36
CA THR A 184 -19.44 -2.54 1.59
C THR A 184 -20.89 -2.85 1.93
N THR A 185 -21.12 -3.64 2.97
CA THR A 185 -22.46 -3.89 3.51
C THR A 185 -23.15 -2.60 3.99
N ALA A 186 -22.41 -1.57 4.36
CA ALA A 186 -22.96 -0.28 4.79
C ALA A 186 -23.30 0.66 3.62
N SER A 187 -22.93 0.31 2.39
CA SER A 187 -23.12 1.17 1.21
C SER A 187 -24.60 1.43 0.88
N HIS A 188 -25.51 0.57 1.29
CA HIS A 188 -26.94 0.80 1.13
C HIS A 188 -27.45 2.01 1.94
N LYS A 189 -26.72 2.41 2.98
CA LYS A 189 -27.07 3.53 3.88
C LYS A 189 -26.23 4.77 3.62
N TYR A 190 -24.93 4.59 3.42
CA TYR A 190 -23.97 5.69 3.37
C TYR A 190 -23.35 5.92 1.98
N GLY A 191 -23.75 5.11 0.99
CA GLY A 191 -23.13 5.15 -0.33
C GLY A 191 -21.79 4.43 -0.40
N LEU A 192 -21.08 4.64 -1.48
CA LEU A 192 -19.74 4.12 -1.69
C LEU A 192 -18.71 4.95 -0.90
N LEU A 193 -17.53 4.39 -0.60
CA LEU A 193 -16.54 5.13 0.15
C LEU A 193 -16.14 6.43 -0.56
N GLN A 194 -15.99 6.43 -1.88
CA GLN A 194 -15.67 7.63 -2.65
C GLN A 194 -16.75 8.73 -2.58
N GLU A 195 -17.99 8.39 -2.23
CA GLU A 195 -19.10 9.35 -2.04
C GLU A 195 -19.04 9.98 -0.63
N THR A 196 -18.26 9.42 0.27
CA THR A 196 -18.03 9.94 1.63
C THR A 196 -16.73 10.75 1.74
N VAL A 197 -15.97 10.89 0.64
CA VAL A 197 -14.71 11.67 0.59
C VAL A 197 -15.02 13.06 0.05
N GLU A 198 -14.55 14.08 0.78
CA GLU A 198 -14.63 15.51 0.42
C GLU A 198 -13.39 15.99 -0.37
#